data_8b1865c1fd48c6a8c203dd4b4d5d80e4
#
_entry.id   8b1865c1fd48c6a8c203dd4b4d5d80e4
#
_cell.length_a   1.000
_cell.length_b   1.000
_cell.length_c   1.000
_cell.angle_alpha   90.00
_cell.angle_beta   90.00
_cell.angle_gamma   90.00
#
_symmetry.space_group_name_H-M   'P 1'
#
loop_
_entity.id
_entity.type
_entity.pdbx_description
1 polymer ?
#
loop_
_entity_poly.entity_id
_entity_poly.type
_entity_poly.pdbx_seq_one_letter_code
_entity_poly.pdbx_strand_id
1 'polypeptide(L)'
;PRKKIRKSMIRTSENENRIAVGITHGDINSISYEVIIKTCLDQRITELYTPIVYGTSKAASYHRKMLNIPDFSFNIIRSADQASPKKANLINLSDKEVKIDLGESTVAAGEMSLLSINAAVEDLKKGLIDVLVTAPVNKHNVQEAAKAPFSGHTGYLAEKFGVTSYLMLMVGENLRVGLVTEHIPLDQVAKTIT
;
A
#
# COMPACT_ATOMS: atom_id res chain seq x y z
N PRO A 1 20.53 9.40 -19.97
CA PRO A 1 19.35 10.01 -20.53
C PRO A 1 18.13 9.54 -19.74
N ARG A 2 17.58 10.43 -18.89
CA ARG A 2 16.33 10.17 -18.15
C ARG A 2 15.22 10.03 -19.18
N LYS A 3 14.71 8.82 -19.41
CA LYS A 3 13.44 8.64 -20.11
C LYS A 3 12.38 9.39 -19.32
N LYS A 4 11.86 10.48 -19.88
CA LYS A 4 10.60 11.09 -19.43
C LYS A 4 9.54 9.99 -19.54
N ILE A 5 9.12 9.44 -18.40
CA ILE A 5 7.94 8.58 -18.34
C ILE A 5 6.80 9.48 -18.82
N ARG A 6 6.18 9.13 -19.94
CA ARG A 6 4.99 9.80 -20.46
C ARG A 6 3.92 9.74 -19.36
N LYS A 7 3.61 10.90 -18.75
CA LYS A 7 2.38 11.06 -17.96
C LYS A 7 1.22 10.65 -18.87
N SER A 8 0.50 9.62 -18.49
CA SER A 8 -0.64 9.15 -19.25
C SER A 8 -1.71 10.25 -19.26
N MET A 9 -2.37 10.44 -20.42
CA MET A 9 -3.35 11.49 -20.72
C MET A 9 -4.72 11.31 -20.03
N ILE A 10 -4.77 10.73 -18.82
CA ILE A 10 -6.04 10.35 -18.17
C ILE A 10 -6.39 11.27 -16.99
N ARG A 11 -5.49 12.18 -16.59
CA ARG A 11 -5.78 13.11 -15.49
C ARG A 11 -6.44 14.38 -16.03
N THR A 12 -7.60 14.73 -15.48
CA THR A 12 -8.26 16.03 -15.75
C THR A 12 -7.39 17.18 -15.22
N SER A 13 -7.50 18.36 -15.83
CA SER A 13 -6.66 19.54 -15.55
C SER A 13 -6.58 19.97 -14.08
N GLU A 14 -7.58 19.68 -13.26
CA GLU A 14 -7.56 19.94 -11.81
C GLU A 14 -6.71 18.94 -11.01
N ASN A 15 -6.41 17.78 -11.58
CA ASN A 15 -5.66 16.69 -10.93
C ASN A 15 -4.18 16.61 -11.33
N GLU A 16 -3.73 17.41 -12.31
CA GLU A 16 -2.37 17.27 -12.88
C GLU A 16 -1.23 17.52 -11.89
N ASN A 17 -1.48 18.25 -10.81
CA ASN A 17 -0.44 18.61 -9.83
C ASN A 17 -0.57 17.89 -8.47
N ARG A 18 -1.59 17.05 -8.26
CA ARG A 18 -1.75 16.35 -6.97
C ARG A 18 -1.14 14.95 -7.03
N ILE A 19 -0.39 14.63 -5.98
CA ILE A 19 0.21 13.30 -5.83
C ILE A 19 -0.91 12.30 -5.53
N ALA A 20 -1.03 11.24 -6.32
CA ALA A 20 -1.91 10.12 -6.06
C ALA A 20 -1.14 9.07 -5.24
N VAL A 21 -1.59 8.85 -4.00
CA VAL A 21 -0.97 7.92 -3.06
C VAL A 21 -1.79 6.64 -3.00
N GLY A 22 -1.26 5.57 -3.57
CA GLY A 22 -1.83 4.23 -3.41
C GLY A 22 -1.51 3.68 -2.02
N ILE A 23 -2.49 3.15 -1.33
CA ILE A 23 -2.36 2.59 0.02
C ILE A 23 -2.85 1.14 -0.03
N THR A 24 -1.98 0.16 0.24
CA THR A 24 -2.44 -1.23 0.39
C THR A 24 -3.10 -1.43 1.74
N HIS A 25 -4.18 -2.23 1.79
CA HIS A 25 -4.90 -2.41 3.05
C HIS A 25 -4.17 -3.32 4.06
N GLY A 26 -3.14 -4.08 3.63
CA GLY A 26 -2.39 -4.96 4.52
C GLY A 26 -3.18 -6.16 5.02
N ASP A 27 -2.92 -6.59 6.25
CA ASP A 27 -3.63 -7.71 6.90
C ASP A 27 -4.98 -7.25 7.43
N ILE A 28 -6.07 -7.85 6.93
CA ILE A 28 -7.45 -7.52 7.33
C ILE A 28 -7.79 -7.95 8.76
N ASN A 29 -7.02 -8.86 9.35
CA ASN A 29 -7.19 -9.33 10.73
C ASN A 29 -6.40 -8.51 11.76
N SER A 30 -5.75 -7.42 11.31
CA SER A 30 -4.81 -6.63 12.10
C SER A 30 -5.26 -5.16 12.21
N ILE A 31 -4.37 -4.31 12.69
CA ILE A 31 -4.59 -2.86 12.87
C ILE A 31 -4.60 -2.07 11.56
N SER A 32 -4.37 -2.70 10.42
CA SER A 32 -4.14 -2.02 9.15
C SER A 32 -5.27 -1.08 8.75
N TYR A 33 -6.51 -1.57 8.73
CA TYR A 33 -7.67 -0.72 8.43
C TYR A 33 -7.92 0.35 9.49
N GLU A 34 -7.62 0.07 10.77
CA GLU A 34 -7.72 1.07 11.83
C GLU A 34 -6.81 2.26 11.55
N VAL A 35 -5.54 1.99 11.24
CA VAL A 35 -4.56 3.03 10.90
C VAL A 35 -5.00 3.80 9.66
N ILE A 36 -5.42 3.12 8.60
CA ILE A 36 -5.88 3.74 7.35
C ILE A 36 -7.10 4.64 7.60
N ILE A 37 -8.12 4.14 8.30
CA ILE A 37 -9.35 4.90 8.58
C ILE A 37 -9.03 6.12 9.43
N LYS A 38 -8.27 5.97 10.52
CA LYS A 38 -7.87 7.09 11.39
C LYS A 38 -7.05 8.14 10.65
N THR A 39 -6.15 7.72 9.75
CA THR A 39 -5.39 8.63 8.90
C THR A 39 -6.32 9.39 7.94
N CYS A 40 -7.23 8.70 7.28
CA CYS A 40 -8.16 9.31 6.33
C CYS A 40 -9.25 10.19 6.96
N LEU A 41 -9.46 10.09 8.27
CA LEU A 41 -10.33 11.01 9.03
C LEU A 41 -9.76 12.43 9.09
N ASP A 42 -8.44 12.56 9.04
CA ASP A 42 -7.79 13.88 9.05
C ASP A 42 -7.95 14.54 7.67
N GLN A 43 -8.76 15.59 7.62
CA GLN A 43 -9.03 16.32 6.39
C GLN A 43 -7.78 16.91 5.73
N ARG A 44 -6.73 17.21 6.52
CA ARG A 44 -5.44 17.70 6.01
C ARG A 44 -4.80 16.71 5.02
N ILE A 45 -5.07 15.42 5.18
CA ILE A 45 -4.56 14.38 4.26
C ILE A 45 -5.05 14.62 2.84
N THR A 46 -6.34 14.93 2.67
CA THR A 46 -6.91 15.21 1.35
C THR A 46 -6.55 16.59 0.80
N GLU A 47 -5.98 17.47 1.61
CA GLU A 47 -5.38 18.72 1.13
C GLU A 47 -3.98 18.49 0.54
N LEU A 48 -3.22 17.56 1.12
CA LEU A 48 -1.84 17.29 0.72
C LEU A 48 -1.76 16.38 -0.52
N TYR A 49 -2.56 15.31 -0.56
CA TYR A 49 -2.53 14.33 -1.64
C TYR A 49 -3.89 13.65 -1.84
N THR A 50 -4.00 12.84 -2.89
CA THR A 50 -5.19 12.03 -3.16
C THR A 50 -4.97 10.60 -2.66
N PRO A 51 -5.56 10.20 -1.53
CA PRO A 51 -5.43 8.84 -1.01
C PRO A 51 -6.32 7.87 -1.78
N ILE A 52 -5.75 6.72 -2.19
CA ILE A 52 -6.43 5.66 -2.92
C ILE A 52 -6.10 4.33 -2.23
N VAL A 53 -7.05 3.81 -1.48
CA VAL A 53 -6.91 2.53 -0.78
C VAL A 53 -7.24 1.38 -1.71
N TYR A 54 -6.33 0.43 -1.83
CA TYR A 54 -6.54 -0.84 -2.53
C TYR A 54 -7.05 -1.87 -1.54
N GLY A 55 -8.36 -2.12 -1.51
CA GLY A 55 -8.94 -2.96 -0.49
C GLY A 55 -10.32 -3.49 -0.84
N THR A 56 -11.09 -3.84 0.18
CA THR A 56 -12.48 -4.26 0.00
C THR A 56 -13.43 -3.40 0.84
N SER A 57 -14.55 -3.04 0.24
CA SER A 57 -15.58 -2.23 0.91
C SER A 57 -16.16 -2.93 2.14
N LYS A 58 -16.26 -4.27 2.10
CA LYS A 58 -16.76 -5.10 3.21
C LYS A 58 -15.82 -5.05 4.41
N ALA A 59 -14.50 -5.26 4.20
CA ALA A 59 -13.53 -5.18 5.29
C ALA A 59 -13.43 -3.75 5.85
N ALA A 60 -13.40 -2.74 4.98
CA ALA A 60 -13.42 -1.34 5.42
C ALA A 60 -14.65 -1.01 6.27
N SER A 61 -15.83 -1.48 5.86
CA SER A 61 -17.08 -1.28 6.61
C SER A 61 -17.07 -2.01 7.95
N TYR A 62 -16.54 -3.23 7.99
CA TYR A 62 -16.40 -4.00 9.24
C TYR A 62 -15.53 -3.23 10.25
N HIS A 63 -14.32 -2.85 9.86
CA HIS A 63 -13.40 -2.14 10.75
C HIS A 63 -13.94 -0.77 11.17
N ARG A 64 -14.58 -0.03 10.26
CA ARG A 64 -15.24 1.23 10.60
C ARG A 64 -16.29 1.08 11.70
N LYS A 65 -17.10 0.04 11.60
CA LYS A 65 -18.12 -0.27 12.63
C LYS A 65 -17.48 -0.64 13.96
N MET A 66 -16.44 -1.47 13.94
CA MET A 66 -15.67 -1.86 15.13
C MET A 66 -15.05 -0.66 15.85
N LEU A 67 -14.62 0.34 15.09
CA LEU A 67 -14.02 1.57 15.61
C LEU A 67 -15.04 2.61 16.09
N ASN A 68 -16.34 2.34 15.93
CA ASN A 68 -17.41 3.30 16.24
C ASN A 68 -17.26 4.65 15.52
N ILE A 69 -16.94 4.63 14.22
CA ILE A 69 -16.76 5.82 13.39
C ILE A 69 -17.88 5.89 12.34
N PRO A 70 -19.11 6.31 12.71
CA PRO A 70 -20.27 6.27 11.80
C PRO A 70 -20.16 7.27 10.65
N ASP A 71 -19.55 8.43 10.90
CA ASP A 71 -19.53 9.57 9.97
C ASP A 71 -18.45 9.48 8.89
N PHE A 72 -17.61 8.47 8.93
CA PHE A 72 -16.58 8.22 7.91
C PHE A 72 -17.07 7.23 6.86
N SER A 73 -16.80 7.54 5.60
CA SER A 73 -16.97 6.57 4.51
C SER A 73 -15.95 6.81 3.42
N PHE A 74 -15.45 5.72 2.83
CA PHE A 74 -14.66 5.82 1.61
C PHE A 74 -15.54 6.14 0.40
N ASN A 75 -15.00 6.92 -0.52
CA ASN A 75 -15.52 7.06 -1.88
C ASN A 75 -15.15 5.78 -2.66
N ILE A 76 -16.11 4.90 -2.87
CA ILE A 76 -15.88 3.62 -3.55
C ILE A 76 -15.75 3.87 -5.06
N ILE A 77 -14.63 3.46 -5.62
CA ILE A 77 -14.29 3.60 -7.04
C ILE A 77 -13.89 2.24 -7.63
N ARG A 78 -13.86 2.14 -8.95
CA ARG A 78 -13.46 0.91 -9.67
C ARG A 78 -12.02 0.95 -10.16
N SER A 79 -11.46 2.13 -10.36
CA SER A 79 -10.10 2.34 -10.88
C SER A 79 -9.52 3.66 -10.36
N ALA A 80 -8.20 3.78 -10.32
CA ALA A 80 -7.49 4.92 -9.73
C ALA A 80 -7.75 6.25 -10.48
N ASP A 81 -8.06 6.22 -11.77
CA ASP A 81 -8.40 7.40 -12.57
C ASP A 81 -9.74 8.05 -12.15
N GLN A 82 -10.61 7.30 -11.45
CA GLN A 82 -11.88 7.80 -10.91
C GLN A 82 -11.72 8.48 -9.54
N ALA A 83 -10.50 8.54 -9.01
CA ALA A 83 -10.27 9.07 -7.68
C ALA A 83 -10.64 10.54 -7.54
N SER A 84 -11.48 10.86 -6.55
CA SER A 84 -11.78 12.23 -6.17
C SER A 84 -10.64 12.81 -5.33
N PRO A 85 -10.04 13.94 -5.69
CA PRO A 85 -8.89 14.51 -4.99
C PRO A 85 -9.20 14.97 -3.56
N LYS A 86 -10.47 15.23 -3.25
CA LYS A 86 -10.93 15.74 -1.95
C LYS A 86 -11.56 14.65 -1.06
N LYS A 87 -11.39 13.38 -1.40
CA LYS A 87 -11.99 12.26 -0.68
C LYS A 87 -10.97 11.15 -0.43
N ALA A 88 -11.16 10.40 0.64
CA ALA A 88 -10.52 9.12 0.81
C ALA A 88 -11.18 8.11 -0.15
N ASN A 89 -10.44 7.66 -1.15
CA ASN A 89 -10.94 6.74 -2.16
C ASN A 89 -10.60 5.29 -1.79
N LEU A 90 -11.46 4.35 -2.20
CA LEU A 90 -11.20 2.92 -2.06
C LEU A 90 -11.56 2.21 -3.35
N ILE A 91 -10.58 1.55 -3.95
CA ILE A 91 -10.81 0.62 -5.06
C ILE A 91 -11.26 -0.70 -4.45
N ASN A 92 -12.51 -1.10 -4.76
CA ASN A 92 -13.05 -2.36 -4.27
C ASN A 92 -12.53 -3.52 -5.13
N LEU A 93 -11.57 -4.27 -4.58
CA LEU A 93 -10.88 -5.34 -5.29
C LEU A 93 -11.65 -6.67 -5.32
N SER A 94 -12.62 -6.84 -4.42
CA SER A 94 -13.40 -8.07 -4.33
C SER A 94 -14.73 -7.84 -3.62
N ASP A 95 -15.78 -8.43 -4.17
CA ASP A 95 -17.10 -8.50 -3.53
C ASP A 95 -17.30 -9.78 -2.71
N LYS A 96 -16.29 -10.66 -2.71
CA LYS A 96 -16.33 -11.89 -1.90
C LYS A 96 -16.42 -11.53 -0.42
N GLU A 97 -17.19 -12.31 0.28
CA GLU A 97 -17.25 -12.25 1.73
C GLU A 97 -16.01 -12.95 2.30
N VAL A 98 -15.20 -12.21 3.05
CA VAL A 98 -14.06 -12.75 3.76
C VAL A 98 -14.31 -12.59 5.24
N LYS A 99 -14.23 -13.69 5.98
CA LYS A 99 -14.31 -13.66 7.43
C LYS A 99 -13.13 -12.90 7.99
N ILE A 100 -13.41 -11.97 8.89
CA ILE A 100 -12.38 -11.22 9.62
C ILE A 100 -12.28 -11.81 11.01
N ASP A 101 -11.14 -12.40 11.31
CA ASP A 101 -10.81 -13.00 12.59
C ASP A 101 -9.68 -12.18 13.23
N LEU A 102 -10.06 -11.13 13.99
CA LEU A 102 -9.10 -10.18 14.55
C LEU A 102 -8.04 -10.87 15.44
N GLY A 103 -6.78 -10.55 15.17
CA GLY A 103 -5.63 -11.11 15.89
C GLY A 103 -5.17 -12.46 15.37
N GLU A 104 -5.90 -13.08 14.44
CA GLU A 104 -5.58 -14.41 13.92
C GLU A 104 -4.84 -14.35 12.58
N SER A 105 -3.86 -15.24 12.43
CA SER A 105 -3.16 -15.44 11.16
C SER A 105 -3.95 -16.42 10.30
N THR A 106 -4.53 -15.95 9.20
CA THR A 106 -5.32 -16.80 8.30
C THR A 106 -4.84 -16.68 6.86
N VAL A 107 -4.91 -17.79 6.09
CA VAL A 107 -4.57 -17.80 4.65
C VAL A 107 -5.42 -16.79 3.88
N ALA A 108 -6.70 -16.68 4.22
CA ALA A 108 -7.61 -15.71 3.59
C ALA A 108 -7.14 -14.27 3.75
N ALA A 109 -6.63 -13.88 4.93
CA ALA A 109 -6.06 -12.55 5.16
C ALA A 109 -4.77 -12.35 4.34
N GLY A 110 -3.96 -13.39 4.20
CA GLY A 110 -2.78 -13.38 3.33
C GLY A 110 -3.14 -13.21 1.85
N GLU A 111 -4.15 -13.92 1.34
CA GLU A 111 -4.66 -13.77 -0.03
C GLU A 111 -5.14 -12.33 -0.30
N MET A 112 -5.86 -11.76 0.65
CA MET A 112 -6.35 -10.37 0.54
C MET A 112 -5.19 -9.36 0.54
N SER A 113 -4.16 -9.59 1.37
CA SER A 113 -2.95 -8.76 1.37
C SER A 113 -2.23 -8.80 0.02
N LEU A 114 -2.08 -10.00 -0.58
CA LEU A 114 -1.49 -10.17 -1.90
C LEU A 114 -2.32 -9.52 -3.01
N LEU A 115 -3.63 -9.67 -2.97
CA LEU A 115 -4.54 -9.04 -3.93
C LEU A 115 -4.36 -7.52 -3.91
N SER A 116 -4.29 -6.94 -2.72
CA SER A 116 -4.11 -5.50 -2.53
C SER A 116 -2.78 -5.00 -3.07
N ILE A 117 -1.67 -5.62 -2.69
CA ILE A 117 -0.34 -5.16 -3.13
C ILE A 117 -0.14 -5.34 -4.63
N ASN A 118 -0.63 -6.45 -5.22
CA ASN A 118 -0.53 -6.68 -6.65
C ASN A 118 -1.29 -5.64 -7.45
N ALA A 119 -2.54 -5.33 -7.07
CA ALA A 119 -3.33 -4.31 -7.74
C ALA A 119 -2.67 -2.93 -7.68
N ALA A 120 -2.15 -2.54 -6.50
CA ALA A 120 -1.46 -1.26 -6.33
C ALA A 120 -0.15 -1.19 -7.14
N VAL A 121 0.62 -2.27 -7.20
CA VAL A 121 1.84 -2.36 -8.02
C VAL A 121 1.54 -2.20 -9.50
N GLU A 122 0.49 -2.82 -10.00
CA GLU A 122 0.10 -2.69 -11.41
C GLU A 122 -0.31 -1.25 -11.76
N ASP A 123 -1.03 -0.58 -10.88
CA ASP A 123 -1.42 0.82 -11.09
C ASP A 123 -0.22 1.77 -10.96
N LEU A 124 0.75 1.47 -10.07
CA LEU A 124 2.01 2.21 -9.98
C LEU A 124 2.83 2.06 -11.27
N LYS A 125 2.93 0.85 -11.83
CA LYS A 125 3.60 0.60 -13.12
C LYS A 125 2.95 1.37 -14.28
N LYS A 126 1.62 1.48 -14.27
CA LYS A 126 0.86 2.24 -15.28
C LYS A 126 0.92 3.75 -15.07
N GLY A 127 1.45 4.23 -13.93
CA GLY A 127 1.49 5.65 -13.58
C GLY A 127 0.11 6.21 -13.18
N LEU A 128 -0.83 5.36 -12.75
CA LEU A 128 -2.12 5.76 -12.22
C LEU A 128 -2.04 6.26 -10.78
N ILE A 129 -1.02 5.79 -10.05
CA ILE A 129 -0.59 6.33 -8.76
C ILE A 129 0.88 6.74 -8.84
N ASP A 130 1.29 7.71 -8.03
CA ASP A 130 2.66 8.26 -8.03
C ASP A 130 3.56 7.60 -6.99
N VAL A 131 2.99 7.20 -5.86
CA VAL A 131 3.66 6.54 -4.73
C VAL A 131 2.81 5.44 -4.15
N LEU A 132 3.46 4.47 -3.52
CA LEU A 132 2.83 3.37 -2.82
C LEU A 132 3.18 3.43 -1.33
N VAL A 133 2.17 3.41 -0.49
CA VAL A 133 2.26 3.22 0.97
C VAL A 133 1.73 1.84 1.31
N THR A 134 2.48 1.08 2.07
CA THR A 134 2.07 -0.28 2.45
C THR A 134 1.64 -0.32 3.92
N ALA A 135 0.42 -0.77 4.19
CA ALA A 135 -0.02 -1.06 5.53
C ALA A 135 0.61 -2.39 6.04
N PRO A 136 0.64 -2.62 7.36
CA PRO A 136 1.26 -3.82 7.94
C PRO A 136 0.66 -5.12 7.39
N VAL A 137 1.52 -6.11 7.15
CA VAL A 137 1.14 -7.47 6.75
C VAL A 137 1.69 -8.50 7.73
N ASN A 138 1.03 -9.63 7.84
CA ASN A 138 1.58 -10.79 8.49
C ASN A 138 2.35 -11.61 7.45
N LYS A 139 3.69 -11.69 7.59
CA LYS A 139 4.55 -12.39 6.62
C LYS A 139 4.20 -13.87 6.50
N HIS A 140 3.80 -14.51 7.61
CA HIS A 140 3.48 -15.92 7.63
C HIS A 140 2.25 -16.23 6.76
N ASN A 141 1.13 -15.54 6.98
CA ASN A 141 -0.09 -15.80 6.21
C ASN A 141 0.05 -15.41 4.72
N VAL A 142 0.86 -14.40 4.43
CA VAL A 142 1.19 -14.04 3.04
C VAL A 142 2.00 -15.14 2.36
N GLN A 143 2.98 -15.74 3.05
CA GLN A 143 3.75 -16.87 2.52
C GLN A 143 2.87 -18.10 2.27
N GLU A 144 1.99 -18.42 3.20
CA GLU A 144 1.03 -19.53 3.05
C GLU A 144 0.12 -19.30 1.83
N ALA A 145 -0.44 -18.10 1.69
CA ALA A 145 -1.29 -17.71 0.58
C ALA A 145 -0.56 -17.73 -0.77
N ALA A 146 0.67 -17.22 -0.80
CA ALA A 146 1.51 -17.18 -2.01
C ALA A 146 2.04 -18.56 -2.40
N LYS A 147 2.12 -19.49 -1.46
CA LYS A 147 2.87 -20.76 -1.57
C LYS A 147 4.33 -20.52 -2.00
N ALA A 148 4.89 -19.40 -1.59
CA ALA A 148 6.23 -18.93 -1.93
C ALA A 148 6.82 -18.07 -0.81
N PRO A 149 8.14 -17.98 -0.69
CA PRO A 149 8.78 -17.10 0.28
C PRO A 149 8.34 -15.63 0.10
N PHE A 150 8.08 -14.96 1.21
CA PHE A 150 7.77 -13.53 1.25
C PHE A 150 8.72 -12.85 2.24
N SER A 151 9.76 -12.22 1.73
CA SER A 151 10.79 -11.55 2.53
C SER A 151 10.32 -10.22 3.15
N GLY A 152 9.12 -9.77 2.80
CA GLY A 152 8.55 -8.48 3.16
C GLY A 152 8.30 -7.61 1.94
N HIS A 153 7.80 -6.40 2.16
CA HIS A 153 7.42 -5.50 1.07
C HIS A 153 8.60 -5.13 0.16
N THR A 154 9.77 -4.83 0.73
CA THR A 154 10.95 -4.37 -0.04
C THR A 154 11.37 -5.38 -1.08
N GLY A 155 11.64 -6.63 -0.68
CA GLY A 155 12.04 -7.69 -1.61
C GLY A 155 10.95 -8.02 -2.62
N TYR A 156 9.68 -8.07 -2.16
CA TYR A 156 8.55 -8.33 -3.04
C TYR A 156 8.38 -7.24 -4.13
N LEU A 157 8.50 -5.98 -3.73
CA LEU A 157 8.43 -4.86 -4.69
C LEU A 157 9.60 -4.87 -5.66
N ALA A 158 10.83 -5.14 -5.17
CA ALA A 158 12.01 -5.26 -6.03
C ALA A 158 11.80 -6.33 -7.12
N GLU A 159 11.29 -7.51 -6.74
CA GLU A 159 10.95 -8.58 -7.68
C GLU A 159 9.89 -8.13 -8.69
N LYS A 160 8.78 -7.52 -8.22
CA LYS A 160 7.69 -7.07 -9.10
C LYS A 160 8.13 -6.00 -10.10
N PHE A 161 9.12 -5.17 -9.75
CA PHE A 161 9.69 -4.17 -10.64
C PHE A 161 10.90 -4.69 -11.45
N GLY A 162 11.35 -5.92 -11.21
CA GLY A 162 12.49 -6.52 -11.91
C GLY A 162 13.80 -5.79 -11.63
N VAL A 163 13.96 -5.24 -10.41
CA VAL A 163 15.16 -4.52 -10.00
C VAL A 163 15.98 -5.36 -9.02
N THR A 164 17.28 -5.39 -9.21
CA THR A 164 18.24 -6.10 -8.34
C THR A 164 18.95 -5.16 -7.37
N SER A 165 18.91 -3.85 -7.63
CA SER A 165 19.51 -2.83 -6.77
C SER A 165 18.45 -1.84 -6.31
N TYR A 166 18.29 -1.73 -5.02
CA TYR A 166 17.39 -0.79 -4.36
C TYR A 166 18.05 -0.26 -3.09
N LEU A 167 17.56 0.85 -2.58
CA LEU A 167 18.08 1.49 -1.39
C LEU A 167 16.95 1.68 -0.37
N MET A 168 17.15 1.15 0.84
CA MET A 168 16.32 1.50 1.97
C MET A 168 16.78 2.84 2.56
N LEU A 169 15.86 3.80 2.66
CA LEU A 169 16.11 5.11 3.23
C LEU A 169 15.27 5.28 4.50
N MET A 170 15.92 5.69 5.58
CA MET A 170 15.26 6.24 6.76
C MET A 170 15.30 7.76 6.66
N VAL A 171 14.13 8.40 6.69
CA VAL A 171 14.00 9.83 6.41
C VAL A 171 13.40 10.54 7.62
N GLY A 172 14.12 11.52 8.14
CA GLY A 172 13.63 12.53 9.09
C GLY A 172 13.66 13.92 8.46
N GLU A 173 13.20 14.94 9.19
CA GLU A 173 13.14 16.31 8.68
C GLU A 173 14.50 16.79 8.14
N ASN A 174 15.58 16.57 8.91
CA ASN A 174 16.91 17.07 8.61
C ASN A 174 17.94 15.97 8.34
N LEU A 175 17.53 14.70 8.35
CA LEU A 175 18.44 13.57 8.20
C LEU A 175 17.86 12.51 7.27
N ARG A 176 18.69 12.04 6.34
CA ARG A 176 18.39 10.90 5.47
C ARG A 176 19.52 9.91 5.58
N VAL A 177 19.18 8.68 5.99
CA VAL A 177 20.15 7.59 6.16
C VAL A 177 19.84 6.49 5.14
N GLY A 178 20.77 6.22 4.24
CA GLY A 178 20.71 5.09 3.33
C GLY A 178 21.44 3.89 3.93
N LEU A 179 20.82 2.72 3.92
CA LEU A 179 21.44 1.49 4.41
C LEU A 179 22.21 0.81 3.27
N VAL A 180 23.51 0.59 3.49
CA VAL A 180 24.38 -0.12 2.52
C VAL A 180 24.18 -1.64 2.63
N THR A 181 23.95 -2.12 3.85
CA THR A 181 23.65 -3.53 4.13
C THR A 181 22.46 -3.63 5.09
N GLU A 182 21.65 -4.67 4.95
CA GLU A 182 20.52 -4.96 5.83
C GLU A 182 20.37 -6.48 6.02
N HIS A 183 19.95 -6.88 7.23
CA HIS A 183 19.64 -8.27 7.57
C HIS A 183 20.79 -9.28 7.36
N ILE A 184 22.03 -8.85 7.50
CA ILE A 184 23.20 -9.72 7.44
C ILE A 184 23.96 -9.72 8.78
N PRO A 185 24.67 -10.80 9.15
CA PRO A 185 25.55 -10.85 10.31
C PRO A 185 26.63 -9.78 10.25
N LEU A 186 27.02 -9.24 11.42
CA LEU A 186 27.98 -8.14 11.50
C LEU A 186 29.34 -8.49 10.87
N ASP A 187 29.80 -9.75 11.03
CA ASP A 187 31.06 -10.25 10.48
C ASP A 187 31.06 -10.33 8.94
N GLN A 188 29.90 -10.25 8.31
CA GLN A 188 29.74 -10.27 6.86
C GLN A 188 29.71 -8.86 6.25
N VAL A 189 29.47 -7.82 7.04
CA VAL A 189 29.32 -6.45 6.54
C VAL A 189 30.52 -6.00 5.72
N ALA A 190 31.73 -6.15 6.27
CA ALA A 190 32.98 -5.75 5.58
C ALA A 190 33.22 -6.50 4.26
N LYS A 191 32.72 -7.74 4.16
CA LYS A 191 32.86 -8.58 2.95
C LYS A 191 31.80 -8.24 1.89
N THR A 192 30.68 -7.64 2.30
CA THR A 192 29.56 -7.29 1.41
C THR A 192 29.73 -5.91 0.80
N ILE A 193 30.47 -5.02 1.47
CA ILE A 193 30.77 -3.68 0.94
C ILE A 193 31.90 -3.79 -0.07
N THR A 194 31.55 -3.64 -1.36
CA THR A 194 32.50 -3.70 -2.50
C THR A 194 32.46 -2.43 -3.31
#